data_bd59aa7bef93db8b76514ceef6181148
#
_entry.id   bd59aa7bef93db8b76514ceef6181148
#
_cell.length_a   1.000
_cell.length_b   1.000
_cell.length_c   1.000
_cell.angle_alpha   90.00
_cell.angle_beta   90.00
_cell.angle_gamma   90.00
#
_symmetry.space_group_name_H-M   'P 1'
#
loop_
_entity.id
_entity.type
_entity.pdbx_description
1 polymer ?
#
loop_
_entity_poly.entity_id
_entity_poly.type
_entity_poly.pdbx_seq_one_letter_code
_entity_poly.pdbx_strand_id
1 'polypeptide(L)'
;LVSNATTAEDGAPTTGDLVVTYTNGAGTATVNTDLKAYISRDGSAYSSAVTLVPQGTTGGHTILTANGVDLSGIATGTSMRWKIETLNQSEAKQTRIHAVSLGWA
;
A
#
# COMPACT_ATOMS: atom_id res chain seq x y z
N LEU A 1 -5.68 -7.88 -1.54
CA LEU A 1 -6.60 -6.86 -1.04
C LEU A 1 -6.49 -5.62 -1.91
N VAL A 2 -7.60 -5.21 -2.49
CA VAL A 2 -7.67 -4.07 -3.41
C VAL A 2 -8.75 -3.11 -2.93
N SER A 3 -8.45 -1.80 -2.91
CA SER A 3 -9.43 -0.79 -2.52
C SER A 3 -10.49 -0.58 -3.60
N ASN A 4 -11.59 0.07 -3.23
CA ASN A 4 -12.46 0.72 -4.19
C ASN A 4 -11.73 1.90 -4.85
N ALA A 5 -12.19 2.32 -6.02
CA ALA A 5 -11.62 3.49 -6.68
C ALA A 5 -12.14 4.77 -6.05
N THR A 6 -11.25 5.76 -5.89
CA THR A 6 -11.59 7.11 -5.49
C THR A 6 -11.11 8.08 -6.57
N THR A 7 -11.96 9.00 -6.99
CA THR A 7 -11.63 9.96 -8.04
C THR A 7 -10.69 11.05 -7.52
N ALA A 8 -9.59 11.27 -8.23
CA ALA A 8 -8.71 12.42 -8.00
C ALA A 8 -9.29 13.63 -8.74
N GLU A 9 -9.77 14.63 -8.00
CA GLU A 9 -10.59 15.70 -8.56
C GLU A 9 -9.79 16.82 -9.24
N ASP A 10 -8.52 16.95 -8.91
CA ASP A 10 -7.65 18.01 -9.46
C ASP A 10 -6.79 17.54 -10.66
N GLY A 11 -7.19 16.46 -11.32
CA GLY A 11 -6.47 15.87 -12.44
C GLY A 11 -5.63 14.67 -12.04
N ALA A 12 -4.89 14.10 -12.99
CA ALA A 12 -4.08 12.92 -12.75
C ALA A 12 -2.94 13.20 -11.76
N PRO A 13 -2.88 12.52 -10.60
CA PRO A 13 -1.79 12.72 -9.65
C PRO A 13 -0.44 12.29 -10.21
N THR A 14 0.62 12.95 -9.77
CA THR A 14 2.00 12.59 -10.13
C THR A 14 2.73 11.93 -8.98
N THR A 15 2.25 12.11 -7.74
CA THR A 15 2.82 11.47 -6.55
C THR A 15 1.74 10.85 -5.67
N GLY A 16 2.12 9.82 -4.93
CA GLY A 16 1.24 9.19 -3.95
C GLY A 16 1.96 8.95 -2.63
N ASP A 17 1.17 8.98 -1.55
CA ASP A 17 1.62 8.65 -0.20
C ASP A 17 0.75 7.54 0.34
N LEU A 18 1.36 6.49 0.86
CA LEU A 18 0.65 5.32 1.36
C LEU A 18 1.03 5.06 2.80
N VAL A 19 0.02 4.79 3.62
CA VAL A 19 0.20 4.36 5.01
C VAL A 19 -0.53 3.03 5.19
N VAL A 20 0.17 2.05 5.75
CA VAL A 20 -0.39 0.73 6.04
C VAL A 20 -0.10 0.40 7.50
N THR A 21 -1.09 -0.10 8.21
CA THR A 21 -0.87 -0.67 9.54
C THR A 21 -1.15 -2.17 9.53
N TYR A 22 -0.31 -2.94 10.19
CA TYR A 22 -0.46 -4.39 10.23
C TYR A 22 -0.05 -4.96 11.59
N THR A 23 -0.46 -6.20 11.82
CA THR A 23 0.01 -7.02 12.95
C THR A 23 0.47 -8.38 12.44
N ASN A 24 1.32 -9.04 13.21
CA ASN A 24 1.65 -10.44 13.02
C ASN A 24 0.69 -11.28 13.85
N GLY A 25 -0.23 -11.99 13.20
CA GLY A 25 -1.13 -12.93 13.88
C GLY A 25 -0.40 -14.17 14.32
N ALA A 26 0.51 -14.68 13.48
CA ALA A 26 1.48 -15.73 13.78
C ALA A 26 2.75 -15.44 13.00
N GLY A 27 3.91 -15.78 13.56
CA GLY A 27 5.21 -15.52 12.95
C GLY A 27 5.50 -14.04 12.82
N THR A 28 6.43 -13.71 11.92
CA THR A 28 6.85 -12.32 11.65
C THR A 28 6.96 -12.09 10.16
N ALA A 29 6.22 -11.12 9.63
CA ALA A 29 6.31 -10.72 8.24
C ALA A 29 7.59 -9.93 7.98
N THR A 30 8.28 -10.23 6.88
CA THR A 30 9.37 -9.41 6.37
C THR A 30 8.78 -8.39 5.41
N VAL A 31 8.86 -7.12 5.79
CA VAL A 31 8.32 -5.99 5.01
C VAL A 31 9.00 -5.94 3.63
N ASN A 32 8.23 -5.65 2.59
CA ASN A 32 8.64 -5.66 1.17
C ASN A 32 8.97 -7.05 0.60
N THR A 33 8.79 -8.10 1.38
CA THR A 33 8.94 -9.50 0.93
C THR A 33 7.63 -10.27 1.15
N ASP A 34 7.12 -10.27 2.38
CA ASP A 34 5.88 -10.95 2.75
C ASP A 34 4.67 -10.03 2.67
N LEU A 35 4.91 -8.73 2.59
CA LEU A 35 3.90 -7.68 2.52
C LEU A 35 4.36 -6.66 1.48
N LYS A 36 3.59 -6.49 0.41
CA LYS A 36 3.89 -5.55 -0.68
C LYS A 36 2.69 -4.67 -0.96
N ALA A 37 2.95 -3.44 -1.38
CA ALA A 37 1.92 -2.47 -1.70
C ALA A 37 2.13 -1.86 -3.09
N TYR A 38 1.02 -1.46 -3.71
CA TYR A 38 0.99 -0.93 -5.07
C TYR A 38 -0.04 0.19 -5.15
N ILE A 39 0.20 1.13 -6.07
CA ILE A 39 -0.71 2.24 -6.34
C ILE A 39 -1.08 2.24 -7.81
N SER A 40 -2.36 2.50 -8.10
CA SER A 40 -2.88 2.72 -9.45
C SER A 40 -3.51 4.09 -9.55
N ARG A 41 -3.38 4.76 -10.69
CA ARG A 41 -4.09 6.01 -10.97
C ARG A 41 -5.08 5.92 -12.13
N ASP A 42 -5.19 4.77 -12.80
CA ASP A 42 -6.24 4.51 -13.81
C ASP A 42 -7.27 3.48 -13.36
N GLY A 43 -7.10 2.92 -12.17
CA GLY A 43 -7.97 1.90 -11.60
C GLY A 43 -7.69 0.47 -12.08
N SER A 44 -6.73 0.27 -12.97
CA SER A 44 -6.44 -1.04 -13.57
C SER A 44 -4.96 -1.40 -13.55
N ALA A 45 -4.08 -0.49 -13.97
CA ALA A 45 -2.64 -0.71 -14.02
C ALA A 45 -1.97 -0.19 -12.74
N TYR A 46 -1.22 -1.06 -12.07
CA TYR A 46 -0.55 -0.73 -10.81
C TYR A 46 0.93 -0.42 -11.03
N SER A 47 1.48 0.40 -10.14
CA SER A 47 2.92 0.62 -10.06
C SER A 47 3.65 -0.70 -9.78
N SER A 48 4.97 -0.72 -9.91
CA SER A 48 5.78 -1.74 -9.25
C SER A 48 5.60 -1.61 -7.73
N ALA A 49 6.00 -2.64 -6.96
CA ALA A 49 5.86 -2.60 -5.51
C ALA A 49 6.56 -1.37 -4.95
N VAL A 50 5.83 -0.59 -4.14
CA VAL A 50 6.39 0.59 -3.47
C VAL A 50 7.25 0.15 -2.29
N THR A 51 8.30 0.92 -1.98
CA THR A 51 9.14 0.62 -0.82
C THR A 51 8.45 1.09 0.45
N LEU A 52 8.02 0.15 1.29
CA LEU A 52 7.42 0.43 2.59
C LEU A 52 8.50 0.58 3.65
N VAL A 53 8.39 1.60 4.48
CA VAL A 53 9.35 1.91 5.55
C VAL A 53 8.66 1.87 6.90
N PRO A 54 9.13 1.07 7.87
CA PRO A 54 8.56 1.06 9.21
C PRO A 54 8.77 2.40 9.93
N GLN A 55 7.71 2.92 10.56
CA GLN A 55 7.72 4.20 11.27
C GLN A 55 7.48 4.05 12.77
N GLY A 56 7.33 2.83 13.28
CA GLY A 56 7.02 2.59 14.67
C GLY A 56 5.70 1.86 14.84
N THR A 57 5.12 1.95 16.03
CA THR A 57 3.88 1.25 16.38
C THR A 57 2.87 2.20 17.02
N THR A 58 1.59 1.86 16.87
CA THR A 58 0.50 2.52 17.57
C THR A 58 -0.58 1.49 17.89
N GLY A 59 -1.07 1.45 19.15
CA GLY A 59 -2.10 0.52 19.56
C GLY A 59 -1.78 -0.96 19.26
N GLY A 60 -0.50 -1.33 19.28
CA GLY A 60 -0.07 -2.69 18.94
C GLY A 60 0.10 -2.96 17.44
N HIS A 61 -0.19 -1.99 16.58
CA HIS A 61 -0.03 -2.11 15.12
C HIS A 61 1.29 -1.50 14.68
N THR A 62 1.98 -2.15 13.74
CA THR A 62 3.16 -1.57 13.07
C THR A 62 2.70 -0.67 11.96
N ILE A 63 3.28 0.54 11.89
CA ILE A 63 2.99 1.54 10.87
C ILE A 63 4.06 1.47 9.78
N LEU A 64 3.62 1.34 8.53
CA LEU A 64 4.48 1.38 7.34
C LEU A 64 4.08 2.56 6.49
N THR A 65 5.06 3.27 5.91
CA THR A 65 4.80 4.38 5.01
C THR A 65 5.60 4.25 3.70
N ALA A 66 5.02 4.79 2.63
CA ALA A 66 5.71 5.04 1.37
C ALA A 66 5.33 6.46 0.94
N ASN A 67 6.25 7.41 1.08
CA ASN A 67 6.00 8.82 0.82
C ASN A 67 6.61 9.25 -0.52
N GLY A 68 5.92 10.15 -1.23
CA GLY A 68 6.41 10.73 -2.46
C GLY A 68 6.64 9.69 -3.58
N VAL A 69 5.78 8.67 -3.65
CA VAL A 69 5.87 7.65 -4.69
C VAL A 69 5.61 8.31 -6.05
N ASP A 70 6.55 8.17 -6.98
CA ASP A 70 6.41 8.72 -8.33
C ASP A 70 5.39 7.88 -9.13
N LEU A 71 4.30 8.51 -9.55
CA LEU A 71 3.25 7.90 -10.34
C LEU A 71 3.33 8.25 -11.83
N SER A 72 4.29 9.09 -12.23
CA SER A 72 4.39 9.56 -13.62
C SER A 72 4.71 8.45 -14.62
N GLY A 73 5.30 7.35 -14.17
CA GLY A 73 5.67 6.21 -15.03
C GLY A 73 4.57 5.17 -15.23
N ILE A 74 3.42 5.30 -14.58
CA ILE A 74 2.29 4.38 -14.76
C ILE A 74 1.18 5.01 -15.59
N ALA A 75 0.24 4.18 -16.09
CA ALA A 75 -0.87 4.64 -16.90
C ALA A 75 -1.61 5.79 -16.23
N THR A 76 -1.83 6.89 -16.94
CA THR A 76 -2.43 8.11 -16.41
C THR A 76 -3.92 7.94 -16.19
N GLY A 77 -4.44 8.64 -15.20
CA GLY A 77 -5.86 8.64 -14.90
C GLY A 77 -6.16 9.31 -13.56
N THR A 78 -7.42 9.31 -13.19
CA THR A 78 -7.93 9.93 -11.96
C THR A 78 -8.66 8.92 -11.07
N SER A 79 -8.58 7.62 -11.37
CA SER A 79 -9.22 6.56 -10.60
C SER A 79 -8.21 5.91 -9.68
N MET A 80 -8.11 6.43 -8.46
CA MET A 80 -7.09 6.03 -7.49
C MET A 80 -7.47 4.77 -6.75
N ARG A 81 -6.56 3.79 -6.75
CA ARG A 81 -6.67 2.55 -5.98
C ARG A 81 -5.33 2.19 -5.35
N TRP A 82 -5.39 1.47 -4.24
CA TRP A 82 -4.23 0.77 -3.70
C TRP A 82 -4.48 -0.73 -3.74
N LYS A 83 -3.39 -1.49 -3.72
CA LYS A 83 -3.41 -2.95 -3.59
C LYS A 83 -2.37 -3.38 -2.57
N ILE A 84 -2.76 -4.25 -1.67
CA ILE A 84 -1.86 -4.88 -0.69
C ILE A 84 -1.82 -6.38 -1.00
N GLU A 85 -0.61 -6.90 -1.07
CA GLU A 85 -0.37 -8.33 -1.33
C GLU A 85 0.37 -8.92 -0.14
N THR A 86 -0.19 -9.99 0.44
CA THR A 86 0.47 -10.77 1.47
C THR A 86 1.00 -12.06 0.85
N LEU A 87 2.27 -12.37 1.10
CA LEU A 87 3.01 -13.47 0.48
C LEU A 87 3.58 -14.38 1.55
N ASN A 88 3.93 -15.60 1.17
CA ASN A 88 4.55 -16.58 2.06
C ASN A 88 3.72 -16.87 3.32
N GLN A 89 2.41 -16.72 3.21
CA GLN A 89 1.49 -16.96 4.31
C GLN A 89 1.31 -18.46 4.58
N SER A 90 1.15 -18.84 5.84
CA SER A 90 0.94 -20.21 6.30
C SER A 90 0.33 -20.19 7.70
N GLU A 91 0.11 -21.35 8.30
CA GLU A 91 -0.32 -21.42 9.71
C GLU A 91 0.71 -20.79 10.66
N ALA A 92 2.01 -20.81 10.28
CA ALA A 92 3.11 -20.25 11.06
C ALA A 92 3.42 -18.79 10.70
N LYS A 93 2.77 -18.22 9.69
CA LYS A 93 2.95 -16.82 9.28
C LYS A 93 1.61 -16.24 8.83
N GLN A 94 1.01 -15.43 9.69
CA GLN A 94 -0.29 -14.80 9.44
C GLN A 94 -0.15 -13.30 9.59
N THR A 95 -0.01 -12.60 8.47
CA THR A 95 0.06 -11.14 8.44
C THR A 95 -1.34 -10.56 8.31
N ARG A 96 -1.71 -9.63 9.20
CA ARG A 96 -3.05 -9.03 9.24
C ARG A 96 -2.96 -7.55 8.95
N ILE A 97 -3.66 -7.12 7.90
CA ILE A 97 -3.75 -5.71 7.52
C ILE A 97 -4.91 -5.08 8.28
N HIS A 98 -4.67 -3.98 8.97
CA HIS A 98 -5.69 -3.30 9.78
C HIS A 98 -6.22 -2.03 9.13
N ALA A 99 -5.35 -1.21 8.54
CA ALA A 99 -5.77 0.02 7.89
C ALA A 99 -4.84 0.37 6.74
N VAL A 100 -5.39 1.00 5.71
CA VAL A 100 -4.63 1.53 4.58
C VAL A 100 -5.17 2.92 4.27
N SER A 101 -4.27 3.87 4.06
CA SER A 101 -4.60 5.23 3.65
C SER A 101 -3.75 5.62 2.45
N LEU A 102 -4.38 6.14 1.41
CA LEU A 102 -3.72 6.63 0.20
C LEU A 102 -4.01 8.11 0.04
N GLY A 103 -2.95 8.91 0.01
CA GLY A 103 -3.01 10.32 -0.37
C GLY A 103 -2.33 10.53 -1.70
N TRP A 104 -2.59 11.65 -2.37
CA TRP A 104 -1.97 11.98 -3.64
C TRP A 104 -1.91 13.49 -3.86
N ALA A 105 -1.02 13.86 -4.77
CA ALA A 105 -0.85 15.25 -5.18
C ALA A 105 -0.48 15.38 -6.68
#